data_659ead5f727e6d76b7b60170539f2d09
#
_entry.id   659ead5f727e6d76b7b60170539f2d09
#
_cell.length_a   1.000
_cell.length_b   1.000
_cell.length_c   1.000
_cell.angle_alpha   90.00
_cell.angle_beta   90.00
_cell.angle_gamma   90.00
#
_symmetry.space_group_name_H-M   'P 1'
#
loop_
_entity.id
_entity.type
_entity.pdbx_description
1 polymer ?
#
loop_
_entity_poly.entity_id
_entity_poly.type
_entity_poly.pdbx_seq_one_letter_code
_entity_poly.pdbx_strand_id
1 'polypeptide(L)'
;HVGIFPEQAANWNFIYDNCRALASGGTFPADISGAAAAGSHLPAHDVAVPSGAGSGRDGHSATGPGRCVTPRVLNLFAYTGGASLAACAAGADTTHVDSVKQVVTWARENMELSGLDGIRWIVEDALKFVQREVRRGNRYHGIILDPPAYGRGANGEKWILEDNICEMLECCARLLEPRGAFLVLNLYSMGLSSTLARTAVRQAFGAPRTEQYGELCFTDRAGKQLPLGTYYRFTR
;
A
#
# COMPACT_ATOMS: atom_id res chain seq x y z
N HIS A 1 4.59 -20.59 4.42
CA HIS A 1 3.86 -19.42 3.95
C HIS A 1 2.35 -19.69 4.01
N VAL A 2 1.57 -18.71 4.48
CA VAL A 2 0.13 -18.89 4.81
C VAL A 2 -0.77 -18.47 3.63
N GLY A 3 -0.24 -17.70 2.69
CA GLY A 3 -0.98 -17.22 1.53
C GLY A 3 -1.55 -15.81 1.72
N ILE A 4 -2.87 -15.66 1.77
CA ILE A 4 -3.53 -14.36 1.84
C ILE A 4 -3.94 -14.01 3.28
N PHE A 5 -3.94 -12.74 3.60
CA PHE A 5 -4.34 -12.17 4.89
C PHE A 5 -5.62 -11.35 4.72
N PRO A 6 -6.81 -11.95 4.92
CA PRO A 6 -8.09 -11.32 4.59
C PRO A 6 -8.40 -10.07 5.41
N GLU A 7 -7.83 -9.91 6.61
CA GLU A 7 -7.94 -8.70 7.42
C GLU A 7 -7.35 -7.46 6.73
N GLN A 8 -6.46 -7.67 5.75
CA GLN A 8 -5.89 -6.60 4.95
C GLN A 8 -6.86 -6.02 3.89
N ALA A 9 -8.02 -6.60 3.70
CA ALA A 9 -8.98 -6.15 2.68
C ALA A 9 -9.32 -4.66 2.81
N ALA A 10 -9.44 -4.14 4.03
CA ALA A 10 -9.69 -2.72 4.27
C ALA A 10 -8.53 -1.82 3.79
N ASN A 11 -7.29 -2.30 3.85
CA ASN A 11 -6.13 -1.60 3.33
C ASN A 11 -6.02 -1.73 1.81
N TRP A 12 -6.37 -2.88 1.24
CA TRP A 12 -6.40 -3.04 -0.23
C TRP A 12 -7.44 -2.13 -0.87
N ASN A 13 -8.63 -1.99 -0.27
CA ASN A 13 -9.64 -1.04 -0.73
C ASN A 13 -9.13 0.41 -0.63
N PHE A 14 -8.51 0.79 0.49
CA PHE A 14 -7.90 2.11 0.64
C PHE A 14 -6.85 2.39 -0.44
N ILE A 15 -5.97 1.43 -0.74
CA ILE A 15 -4.95 1.55 -1.78
C ILE A 15 -5.61 1.73 -3.15
N TYR A 16 -6.57 0.86 -3.48
CA TYR A 16 -7.29 0.89 -4.75
C TYR A 16 -8.00 2.24 -4.97
N ASP A 17 -8.77 2.71 -3.98
CA ASP A 17 -9.56 3.94 -4.08
C ASP A 17 -8.66 5.17 -4.24
N ASN A 18 -7.55 5.24 -3.49
CA ASN A 18 -6.61 6.36 -3.61
C ASN A 18 -5.86 6.35 -4.96
N CYS A 19 -5.47 5.19 -5.48
CA CYS A 19 -4.89 5.09 -6.81
C CYS A 19 -5.89 5.51 -7.89
N ARG A 20 -7.14 5.08 -7.81
CA ARG A 20 -8.21 5.49 -8.73
C ARG A 20 -8.47 6.99 -8.70
N ALA A 21 -8.51 7.58 -7.50
CA ALA A 21 -8.68 9.03 -7.35
C ALA A 21 -7.54 9.82 -8.02
N LEU A 22 -6.30 9.40 -7.81
CA LEU A 22 -5.13 10.01 -8.46
C LEU A 22 -5.17 9.86 -9.98
N ALA A 23 -5.50 8.68 -10.48
CA ALA A 23 -5.55 8.39 -11.92
C ALA A 23 -6.65 9.22 -12.63
N SER A 24 -7.77 9.50 -11.95
CA SER A 24 -8.86 10.30 -12.49
C SER A 24 -8.70 11.82 -12.30
N GLY A 25 -7.61 12.27 -11.67
CA GLY A 25 -7.42 13.68 -11.31
C GLY A 25 -8.39 14.16 -10.20
N GLY A 26 -8.98 13.22 -9.48
CA GLY A 26 -9.87 13.48 -8.35
C GLY A 26 -9.13 13.85 -7.07
N THR A 27 -9.88 14.21 -6.05
CA THR A 27 -9.38 14.36 -4.68
C THR A 27 -9.46 13.02 -3.96
N PHE A 28 -8.55 12.79 -3.01
CA PHE A 28 -8.68 11.64 -2.13
C PHE A 28 -10.05 11.62 -1.43
N PRO A 29 -10.67 10.46 -1.27
CA PRO A 29 -11.91 10.33 -0.52
C PRO A 29 -11.79 11.05 0.83
N ALA A 30 -12.69 11.96 1.11
CA ALA A 30 -12.58 12.85 2.28
C ALA A 30 -12.85 12.13 3.60
N ASP A 31 -13.51 10.96 3.57
CA ASP A 31 -13.92 10.27 4.77
C ASP A 31 -14.10 8.77 4.52
N ILE A 32 -13.24 7.97 5.13
CA ILE A 32 -13.44 6.52 5.25
C ILE A 32 -13.59 6.16 6.75
N SER A 33 -14.13 7.09 7.54
CA SER A 33 -14.33 6.92 8.98
C SER A 33 -15.41 5.88 9.34
N GLY A 34 -16.15 5.38 8.35
CA GLY A 34 -17.23 4.43 8.54
C GLY A 34 -16.90 2.94 8.39
N ALA A 35 -15.71 2.56 7.88
CA ALA A 35 -15.44 1.17 7.49
C ALA A 35 -14.79 0.30 8.60
N ALA A 36 -14.40 0.87 9.74
CA ALA A 36 -13.73 0.12 10.79
C ALA A 36 -14.68 -0.66 11.72
N ALA A 37 -16.01 -0.50 11.58
CA ALA A 37 -17.00 -1.10 12.49
C ALA A 37 -18.04 -1.98 11.80
N ALA A 38 -18.04 -2.14 10.48
CA ALA A 38 -18.98 -3.01 9.79
C ALA A 38 -18.27 -4.24 9.26
N GLY A 39 -18.66 -5.41 9.72
CA GLY A 39 -18.20 -6.69 9.20
C GLY A 39 -18.30 -6.69 7.67
N SER A 40 -17.19 -7.04 7.03
CA SER A 40 -17.06 -7.07 5.57
C SER A 40 -18.03 -8.10 4.97
N HIS A 41 -19.23 -7.67 4.64
CA HIS A 41 -20.00 -8.27 3.57
C HIS A 41 -19.42 -7.67 2.29
N LEU A 42 -18.50 -8.40 1.66
CA LEU A 42 -18.11 -8.12 0.28
C LEU A 42 -19.35 -8.38 -0.58
N PRO A 43 -19.97 -7.37 -1.22
CA PRO A 43 -20.83 -7.67 -2.34
C PRO A 43 -19.91 -8.26 -3.42
N ALA A 44 -20.29 -9.41 -3.95
CA ALA A 44 -19.72 -9.94 -5.17
C ALA A 44 -20.00 -8.92 -6.28
N HIS A 45 -19.05 -8.06 -6.56
CA HIS A 45 -19.10 -7.23 -7.73
C HIS A 45 -18.56 -8.06 -8.90
N ASP A 46 -19.44 -8.38 -9.83
CA ASP A 46 -19.06 -8.79 -11.17
C ASP A 46 -18.08 -7.76 -11.73
N VAL A 47 -16.82 -8.15 -11.80
CA VAL A 47 -15.81 -7.36 -12.49
C VAL A 47 -16.04 -7.54 -13.98
N ALA A 48 -16.89 -6.70 -14.55
CA ALA A 48 -16.95 -6.55 -16.00
C ALA A 48 -15.67 -5.84 -16.46
N VAL A 49 -14.80 -6.59 -17.11
CA VAL A 49 -13.61 -6.05 -17.79
C VAL A 49 -14.10 -5.29 -19.02
N PRO A 50 -13.91 -3.98 -19.14
CA PRO A 50 -14.20 -3.29 -20.40
C PRO A 50 -13.09 -3.57 -21.41
N SER A 51 -13.40 -4.39 -22.40
CA SER A 51 -12.61 -4.48 -23.63
C SER A 51 -12.96 -3.29 -24.53
N GLY A 52 -11.95 -2.58 -25.03
CA GLY A 52 -12.16 -1.68 -26.16
C GLY A 52 -11.31 -0.42 -26.14
N ALA A 53 -10.30 -0.42 -26.99
CA ALA A 53 -9.54 0.77 -27.40
C ALA A 53 -10.47 1.75 -28.15
N GLY A 54 -10.36 3.05 -27.84
CA GLY A 54 -10.98 4.12 -28.60
C GLY A 54 -10.16 5.39 -28.50
N SER A 55 -9.40 5.68 -29.53
CA SER A 55 -8.69 6.95 -29.73
C SER A 55 -9.68 8.09 -30.00
N GLY A 56 -9.59 9.16 -29.23
CA GLY A 56 -10.31 10.41 -29.49
C GLY A 56 -9.56 11.58 -28.86
N ARG A 57 -8.80 12.31 -29.69
CA ARG A 57 -8.29 13.64 -29.35
C ARG A 57 -9.43 14.62 -29.59
N ASP A 58 -9.80 15.37 -28.60
CA ASP A 58 -10.34 16.73 -28.81
C ASP A 58 -10.03 17.59 -27.58
N GLY A 59 -9.39 18.73 -27.84
CA GLY A 59 -9.01 19.71 -26.85
C GLY A 59 -10.18 20.58 -26.42
N HIS A 60 -10.31 20.76 -25.13
CA HIS A 60 -10.94 21.98 -24.59
C HIS A 60 -10.32 22.32 -23.23
N SER A 61 -9.83 23.54 -23.17
CA SER A 61 -9.38 24.24 -21.96
C SER A 61 -10.55 24.41 -20.99
N ALA A 62 -10.38 23.81 -19.77
CA ALA A 62 -11.19 24.18 -18.61
C ALA A 62 -10.32 24.15 -17.36
N THR A 63 -10.25 25.28 -16.68
CA THR A 63 -9.74 25.44 -15.32
C THR A 63 -10.51 24.52 -14.37
N GLY A 64 -9.87 23.50 -13.81
CA GLY A 64 -10.56 22.60 -12.92
C GLY A 64 -9.74 21.40 -12.47
N PRO A 65 -10.23 20.28 -12.12
CA PRO A 65 -9.69 19.38 -11.12
C PRO A 65 -8.31 18.83 -11.48
N GLY A 66 -7.63 18.30 -10.49
CA GLY A 66 -6.23 17.90 -10.51
C GLY A 66 -5.79 17.15 -11.77
N ARG A 67 -4.53 17.33 -12.15
CA ARG A 67 -3.94 16.69 -13.33
C ARG A 67 -3.99 15.16 -13.16
N CYS A 68 -4.62 14.47 -14.10
CA CYS A 68 -4.54 13.00 -14.19
C CYS A 68 -3.08 12.55 -14.23
N VAL A 69 -2.69 11.70 -13.31
CA VAL A 69 -1.33 11.15 -13.25
C VAL A 69 -1.43 9.62 -13.13
N THR A 70 -0.52 8.89 -13.74
CA THR A 70 -0.35 7.47 -13.42
C THR A 70 0.26 7.37 -12.03
N PRO A 71 -0.47 6.87 -11.00
CA PRO A 71 0.07 6.77 -9.66
C PRO A 71 1.26 5.82 -9.65
N ARG A 72 2.36 6.21 -9.01
CA ARG A 72 3.51 5.33 -8.78
C ARG A 72 3.40 4.79 -7.36
N VAL A 73 3.34 3.47 -7.20
CA VAL A 73 3.16 2.81 -5.89
C VAL A 73 4.34 1.90 -5.61
N LEU A 74 4.89 2.02 -4.41
CA LEU A 74 5.95 1.17 -3.87
C LEU A 74 5.39 0.32 -2.73
N ASN A 75 5.42 -1.00 -2.91
CA ASN A 75 5.05 -1.96 -1.88
C ASN A 75 6.31 -2.67 -1.37
N LEU A 76 6.60 -2.52 -0.08
CA LEU A 76 7.76 -3.03 0.62
C LEU A 76 7.35 -4.14 1.59
N PHE A 77 8.18 -5.20 1.68
CA PHE A 77 7.83 -6.45 2.36
C PHE A 77 6.54 -7.05 1.79
N ALA A 78 6.47 -7.05 0.46
CA ALA A 78 5.22 -7.12 -0.28
C ALA A 78 4.59 -8.53 -0.34
N TYR A 79 5.28 -9.55 0.17
CA TYR A 79 4.81 -10.93 0.34
C TYR A 79 4.14 -11.49 -0.93
N THR A 80 2.93 -12.10 -0.82
CA THR A 80 2.19 -12.70 -1.94
C THR A 80 1.47 -11.70 -2.84
N GLY A 81 1.63 -10.39 -2.60
CA GLY A 81 1.30 -9.34 -3.53
C GLY A 81 -0.11 -8.74 -3.43
N GLY A 82 -0.94 -9.08 -2.45
CA GLY A 82 -2.32 -8.57 -2.37
C GLY A 82 -2.43 -7.05 -2.51
N ALA A 83 -1.61 -6.29 -1.78
CA ALA A 83 -1.57 -4.83 -1.89
C ALA A 83 -1.03 -4.33 -3.24
N SER A 84 -0.05 -5.04 -3.83
CA SER A 84 0.47 -4.72 -5.16
C SER A 84 -0.58 -4.94 -6.25
N LEU A 85 -1.36 -6.03 -6.14
CA LEU A 85 -2.45 -6.32 -7.07
C LEU A 85 -3.56 -5.26 -6.97
N ALA A 86 -3.91 -4.84 -5.76
CA ALA A 86 -4.90 -3.77 -5.55
C ALA A 86 -4.46 -2.45 -6.21
N ALA A 87 -3.20 -2.05 -6.05
CA ALA A 87 -2.65 -0.86 -6.70
C ALA A 87 -2.63 -0.99 -8.23
N CYS A 88 -2.17 -2.14 -8.74
CA CYS A 88 -2.10 -2.43 -10.17
C CYS A 88 -3.50 -2.42 -10.81
N ALA A 89 -4.49 -3.08 -10.21
CA ALA A 89 -5.88 -3.11 -10.66
C ALA A 89 -6.51 -1.70 -10.73
N ALA A 90 -6.02 -0.78 -9.90
CA ALA A 90 -6.40 0.63 -9.92
C ALA A 90 -5.66 1.48 -10.98
N GLY A 91 -4.79 0.87 -11.80
CA GLY A 91 -4.02 1.54 -12.86
C GLY A 91 -2.72 2.20 -12.39
N ALA A 92 -2.16 1.80 -11.26
CA ALA A 92 -0.90 2.32 -10.77
C ALA A 92 0.31 1.60 -11.40
N ASP A 93 1.39 2.38 -11.67
CA ASP A 93 2.74 1.86 -11.91
C ASP A 93 3.29 1.33 -10.57
N THR A 94 3.23 0.01 -10.42
CA THR A 94 3.47 -0.66 -9.13
C THR A 94 4.84 -1.32 -9.10
N THR A 95 5.62 -1.02 -8.06
CA THR A 95 6.87 -1.70 -7.74
C THR A 95 6.68 -2.56 -6.50
N HIS A 96 6.89 -3.85 -6.64
CA HIS A 96 6.78 -4.87 -5.58
C HIS A 96 8.19 -5.28 -5.14
N VAL A 97 8.48 -5.14 -3.86
CA VAL A 97 9.80 -5.45 -3.27
C VAL A 97 9.64 -6.46 -2.14
N ASP A 98 10.28 -7.59 -2.27
CA ASP A 98 10.41 -8.60 -1.21
C ASP A 98 11.78 -9.28 -1.31
N SER A 99 12.35 -9.69 -0.18
CA SER A 99 13.67 -10.33 -0.14
C SER A 99 13.63 -11.82 -0.51
N VAL A 100 12.45 -12.45 -0.50
CA VAL A 100 12.28 -13.89 -0.72
C VAL A 100 11.85 -14.18 -2.15
N LYS A 101 12.77 -14.64 -2.99
CA LYS A 101 12.52 -14.93 -4.41
C LYS A 101 11.30 -15.81 -4.66
N GLN A 102 11.12 -16.86 -3.84
CA GLN A 102 9.98 -17.78 -4.00
C GLN A 102 8.64 -17.07 -3.80
N VAL A 103 8.58 -16.14 -2.83
CA VAL A 103 7.37 -15.37 -2.55
C VAL A 103 7.07 -14.38 -3.69
N VAL A 104 8.10 -13.73 -4.25
CA VAL A 104 7.96 -12.86 -5.42
C VAL A 104 7.47 -13.64 -6.64
N THR A 105 7.95 -14.89 -6.84
CA THR A 105 7.46 -15.76 -7.91
C THR A 105 5.97 -16.06 -7.71
N TRP A 106 5.57 -16.40 -6.50
CA TRP A 106 4.17 -16.66 -6.17
C TRP A 106 3.30 -15.39 -6.35
N ALA A 107 3.79 -14.22 -5.94
CA ALA A 107 3.08 -12.97 -6.17
C ALA A 107 2.86 -12.68 -7.68
N ARG A 108 3.83 -13.04 -8.54
CA ARG A 108 3.68 -12.94 -9.99
C ARG A 108 2.60 -13.89 -10.51
N GLU A 109 2.59 -15.14 -10.07
CA GLU A 109 1.54 -16.11 -10.42
C GLU A 109 0.15 -15.59 -10.01
N ASN A 110 0.03 -14.99 -8.82
CA ASN A 110 -1.21 -14.36 -8.36
C ASN A 110 -1.64 -13.20 -9.28
N MET A 111 -0.69 -12.39 -9.76
CA MET A 111 -0.98 -11.33 -10.73
C MET A 111 -1.54 -11.90 -12.04
N GLU A 112 -0.89 -12.92 -12.60
CA GLU A 112 -1.30 -13.58 -13.84
C GLU A 112 -2.70 -14.22 -13.70
N LEU A 113 -2.95 -14.93 -12.59
CA LEU A 113 -4.26 -15.52 -12.26
C LEU A 113 -5.37 -14.46 -12.07
N SER A 114 -4.99 -13.24 -11.68
CA SER A 114 -5.91 -12.11 -11.55
C SER A 114 -6.15 -11.36 -12.87
N GLY A 115 -5.55 -11.80 -13.98
CA GLY A 115 -5.65 -11.13 -15.27
C GLY A 115 -4.99 -9.76 -15.32
N LEU A 116 -4.02 -9.50 -14.43
CA LEU A 116 -3.27 -8.26 -14.35
C LEU A 116 -1.87 -8.43 -14.96
N ASP A 117 -1.25 -7.30 -15.30
CA ASP A 117 0.13 -7.23 -15.79
C ASP A 117 0.83 -5.93 -15.32
N GLY A 118 2.10 -5.76 -15.69
CA GLY A 118 2.79 -4.48 -15.53
C GLY A 118 3.39 -4.21 -14.15
N ILE A 119 3.37 -5.15 -13.20
CA ILE A 119 4.04 -4.98 -11.90
C ILE A 119 5.54 -5.18 -12.06
N ARG A 120 6.33 -4.25 -11.52
CA ARG A 120 7.79 -4.34 -11.44
C ARG A 120 8.20 -5.16 -10.22
N TRP A 121 8.78 -6.33 -10.45
CA TRP A 121 9.20 -7.29 -9.42
C TRP A 121 10.66 -7.09 -9.02
N ILE A 122 10.92 -6.93 -7.73
CA ILE A 122 12.26 -6.72 -7.16
C ILE A 122 12.47 -7.74 -6.04
N VAL A 123 13.55 -8.54 -6.17
CA VAL A 123 14.00 -9.44 -5.11
C VAL A 123 15.19 -8.78 -4.42
N GLU A 124 14.95 -8.08 -3.32
CA GLU A 124 15.98 -7.32 -2.61
C GLU A 124 15.54 -7.00 -1.17
N ASP A 125 16.51 -6.71 -0.30
CA ASP A 125 16.25 -6.13 1.02
C ASP A 125 15.56 -4.76 0.89
N ALA A 126 14.46 -4.59 1.62
CA ALA A 126 13.61 -3.42 1.50
C ALA A 126 14.32 -2.12 1.92
N LEU A 127 15.15 -2.17 3.00
CA LEU A 127 15.85 -0.98 3.48
C LEU A 127 16.95 -0.56 2.49
N LYS A 128 17.71 -1.50 1.96
CA LYS A 128 18.70 -1.21 0.89
C LYS A 128 18.04 -0.64 -0.36
N PHE A 129 16.89 -1.19 -0.73
CA PHE A 129 16.12 -0.70 -1.88
C PHE A 129 15.72 0.77 -1.68
N VAL A 130 15.06 1.13 -0.56
CA VAL A 130 14.62 2.51 -0.34
C VAL A 130 15.78 3.50 -0.21
N GLN A 131 16.88 3.12 0.44
CA GLN A 131 18.10 3.94 0.50
C GLN A 131 18.66 4.23 -0.91
N ARG A 132 18.64 3.25 -1.81
CA ARG A 132 19.05 3.41 -3.21
C ARG A 132 18.08 4.31 -3.98
N GLU A 133 16.78 4.14 -3.82
CA GLU A 133 15.77 4.98 -4.46
C GLU A 133 15.86 6.44 -3.99
N VAL A 134 16.15 6.67 -2.71
CA VAL A 134 16.42 8.02 -2.16
C VAL A 134 17.62 8.65 -2.85
N ARG A 135 18.73 7.92 -3.01
CA ARG A 135 19.93 8.45 -3.72
C ARG A 135 19.66 8.77 -5.20
N ARG A 136 18.70 8.06 -5.83
CA ARG A 136 18.26 8.28 -7.21
C ARG A 136 17.28 9.45 -7.35
N GLY A 137 16.77 9.98 -6.25
CA GLY A 137 15.76 11.05 -6.26
C GLY A 137 14.39 10.59 -6.74
N ASN A 138 14.10 9.29 -6.72
CA ASN A 138 12.78 8.77 -7.11
C ASN A 138 11.69 9.22 -6.14
N ARG A 139 10.45 9.28 -6.66
CA ARG A 139 9.25 9.66 -5.90
C ARG A 139 8.10 8.71 -6.20
N TYR A 140 7.23 8.54 -5.20
CA TYR A 140 6.07 7.65 -5.24
C TYR A 140 4.84 8.36 -4.69
N HIS A 141 3.68 8.11 -5.29
CA HIS A 141 2.39 8.62 -4.80
C HIS A 141 1.82 7.74 -3.68
N GLY A 142 2.12 6.43 -3.69
CA GLY A 142 1.73 5.50 -2.65
C GLY A 142 2.92 4.71 -2.13
N ILE A 143 3.04 4.56 -0.81
CA ILE A 143 4.00 3.66 -0.18
C ILE A 143 3.25 2.76 0.78
N ILE A 144 3.51 1.45 0.66
CA ILE A 144 2.93 0.41 1.51
C ILE A 144 4.07 -0.28 2.23
N LEU A 145 3.96 -0.38 3.54
CA LEU A 145 4.91 -0.98 4.47
C LEU A 145 4.23 -2.07 5.28
N ASP A 146 4.70 -3.29 5.15
CA ASP A 146 4.21 -4.45 5.92
C ASP A 146 5.39 -5.24 6.53
N PRO A 147 6.24 -4.56 7.35
CA PRO A 147 7.48 -5.14 7.83
C PRO A 147 7.21 -6.23 8.87
N PRO A 148 7.96 -7.36 8.81
CA PRO A 148 7.93 -8.36 9.87
C PRO A 148 8.60 -7.84 11.14
N ALA A 149 8.33 -8.45 12.28
CA ALA A 149 9.02 -8.12 13.54
C ALA A 149 10.53 -8.36 13.42
N TYR A 150 10.92 -9.44 12.74
CA TYR A 150 12.32 -9.69 12.36
C TYR A 150 12.38 -10.50 11.05
N GLY A 151 13.50 -10.40 10.35
CA GLY A 151 13.72 -11.13 9.12
C GLY A 151 15.20 -11.16 8.70
N ARG A 152 15.45 -11.85 7.60
CA ARG A 152 16.74 -11.83 6.92
C ARG A 152 16.54 -11.53 5.45
N GLY A 153 17.33 -10.62 4.92
CA GLY A 153 17.40 -10.34 3.50
C GLY A 153 18.08 -11.45 2.71
N ALA A 154 18.00 -11.37 1.40
CA ALA A 154 18.53 -12.38 0.47
C ALA A 154 20.03 -12.64 0.62
N ASN A 155 20.81 -11.64 1.08
CA ASN A 155 22.25 -11.74 1.29
C ASN A 155 22.65 -11.77 2.77
N GLY A 156 21.70 -12.14 3.67
CA GLY A 156 21.94 -12.24 5.10
C GLY A 156 21.75 -10.94 5.89
N GLU A 157 21.22 -9.90 5.27
CA GLU A 157 20.85 -8.67 5.95
C GLU A 157 19.91 -8.98 7.13
N LYS A 158 20.15 -8.32 8.25
CA LYS A 158 19.33 -8.51 9.44
C LYS A 158 18.31 -7.37 9.53
N TRP A 159 17.03 -7.73 9.56
CA TRP A 159 15.94 -6.83 9.87
C TRP A 159 15.43 -7.09 11.28
N ILE A 160 15.39 -6.07 12.12
CA ILE A 160 14.69 -6.03 13.41
C ILE A 160 13.84 -4.77 13.38
N LEU A 161 12.54 -4.94 13.58
CA LEU A 161 11.57 -3.86 13.43
C LEU A 161 11.90 -2.67 14.31
N GLU A 162 12.17 -2.90 15.59
CA GLU A 162 12.46 -1.87 16.59
C GLU A 162 13.73 -1.07 16.25
N ASP A 163 14.72 -1.72 15.66
CA ASP A 163 16.01 -1.10 15.30
C ASP A 163 15.92 -0.31 13.99
N ASN A 164 15.12 -0.78 13.02
CA ASN A 164 15.19 -0.31 11.64
C ASN A 164 13.99 0.54 11.20
N ILE A 165 12.88 0.52 11.94
CA ILE A 165 11.63 1.15 11.47
C ILE A 165 11.76 2.67 11.32
N CYS A 166 12.49 3.35 12.19
CA CYS A 166 12.66 4.80 12.11
C CYS A 166 13.42 5.20 10.84
N GLU A 167 14.54 4.54 10.53
CA GLU A 167 15.30 4.78 9.31
C GLU A 167 14.47 4.46 8.05
N MET A 168 13.70 3.37 8.09
CA MET A 168 12.79 3.00 7.00
C MET A 168 11.75 4.10 6.76
N LEU A 169 11.10 4.61 7.80
CA LEU A 169 10.11 5.68 7.70
C LEU A 169 10.72 7.00 7.20
N GLU A 170 11.92 7.36 7.63
CA GLU A 170 12.66 8.54 7.14
C GLU A 170 12.98 8.43 5.65
N CYS A 171 13.44 7.27 5.19
CA CYS A 171 13.65 7.01 3.77
C CYS A 171 12.34 7.12 2.97
N CYS A 172 11.26 6.51 3.47
CA CYS A 172 9.94 6.57 2.85
C CYS A 172 9.38 8.00 2.82
N ALA A 173 9.62 8.81 3.85
CA ALA A 173 9.21 10.22 3.87
C ALA A 173 9.88 11.04 2.75
N ARG A 174 11.14 10.72 2.44
CA ARG A 174 11.88 11.32 1.33
C ARG A 174 11.44 10.82 -0.03
N LEU A 175 10.88 9.62 -0.12
CA LEU A 175 10.39 9.01 -1.37
C LEU A 175 8.94 9.38 -1.66
N LEU A 176 8.14 9.70 -0.65
CA LEU A 176 6.72 10.01 -0.85
C LEU A 176 6.55 11.41 -1.45
N GLU A 177 5.68 11.54 -2.47
CA GLU A 177 5.34 12.84 -3.05
C GLU A 177 4.82 13.80 -1.97
N PRO A 178 5.14 15.11 -2.04
CA PRO A 178 4.75 16.07 -1.02
C PRO A 178 3.24 16.36 -0.98
N ARG A 179 2.52 16.06 -2.07
CA ARG A 179 1.07 16.24 -2.21
C ARG A 179 0.51 15.15 -3.13
N GLY A 180 -0.76 14.83 -2.94
CA GLY A 180 -1.41 13.79 -3.74
C GLY A 180 -0.76 12.43 -3.48
N ALA A 181 -0.54 12.09 -2.22
CA ALA A 181 0.16 10.87 -1.85
C ALA A 181 -0.46 10.21 -0.61
N PHE A 182 -0.23 8.91 -0.47
CA PHE A 182 -0.71 8.12 0.65
C PHE A 182 0.35 7.15 1.19
N LEU A 183 0.22 6.80 2.46
CA LEU A 183 0.99 5.76 3.14
C LEU A 183 0.05 4.74 3.77
N VAL A 184 0.45 3.47 3.73
CA VAL A 184 -0.12 2.39 4.55
C VAL A 184 1.03 1.70 5.29
N LEU A 185 0.93 1.63 6.61
CA LEU A 185 1.86 0.90 7.48
C LEU A 185 1.06 -0.15 8.26
N ASN A 186 1.48 -1.41 8.17
CA ASN A 186 0.97 -2.52 8.99
C ASN A 186 2.04 -2.98 9.95
N LEU A 187 1.65 -3.36 11.15
CA LEU A 187 2.54 -3.89 12.19
C LEU A 187 1.88 -5.09 12.86
N TYR A 188 2.58 -6.21 12.83
CA TYR A 188 2.16 -7.49 13.43
C TYR A 188 2.96 -7.86 14.68
N SER A 189 3.74 -6.91 15.23
CA SER A 189 4.51 -7.14 16.44
C SER A 189 3.64 -6.94 17.68
N MET A 190 3.63 -7.93 18.58
CA MET A 190 3.02 -7.77 19.89
C MET A 190 3.81 -6.71 20.69
N GLY A 191 3.12 -5.68 21.17
CA GLY A 191 3.73 -4.57 21.91
C GLY A 191 3.82 -3.26 21.14
N LEU A 192 3.59 -3.26 19.84
CA LEU A 192 3.50 -2.03 19.04
C LEU A 192 2.03 -1.62 18.88
N SER A 193 1.61 -0.62 19.65
CA SER A 193 0.26 -0.07 19.54
C SER A 193 0.12 0.83 18.30
N SER A 194 -1.12 0.98 17.81
CA SER A 194 -1.42 1.92 16.71
C SER A 194 -1.05 3.38 17.06
N THR A 195 -1.07 3.75 18.35
CA THR A 195 -0.62 5.06 18.83
C THR A 195 0.90 5.24 18.67
N LEU A 196 1.67 4.19 18.93
CA LEU A 196 3.13 4.23 18.70
C LEU A 196 3.45 4.31 17.21
N ALA A 197 2.77 3.55 16.37
CA ALA A 197 2.86 3.64 14.91
C ALA A 197 2.58 5.07 14.42
N ARG A 198 1.49 5.68 14.91
CA ARG A 198 1.14 7.08 14.64
C ARG A 198 2.26 8.04 15.01
N THR A 199 2.84 7.88 16.21
CA THR A 199 3.93 8.75 16.70
C THR A 199 5.15 8.66 15.80
N ALA A 200 5.59 7.44 15.46
CA ALA A 200 6.75 7.22 14.60
C ALA A 200 6.52 7.78 13.18
N VAL A 201 5.33 7.55 12.60
CA VAL A 201 5.02 8.08 11.27
C VAL A 201 4.96 9.61 11.29
N ARG A 202 4.31 10.23 12.28
CA ARG A 202 4.25 11.69 12.39
C ARG A 202 5.63 12.33 12.60
N GLN A 203 6.54 11.65 13.28
CA GLN A 203 7.93 12.11 13.44
C GLN A 203 8.65 12.17 12.08
N ALA A 204 8.48 11.17 11.23
CA ALA A 204 9.14 11.09 9.92
C ALA A 204 8.46 11.93 8.83
N PHE A 205 7.13 11.95 8.78
CA PHE A 205 6.35 12.55 7.69
C PHE A 205 5.71 13.90 8.03
N GLY A 206 5.69 14.30 9.29
CA GLY A 206 4.92 15.45 9.77
C GLY A 206 3.43 15.13 9.94
N ALA A 207 2.61 16.17 10.16
CA ALA A 207 1.16 16.02 10.29
C ALA A 207 0.51 15.83 8.92
N PRO A 208 -0.17 14.70 8.66
CA PRO A 208 -0.85 14.45 7.39
C PRO A 208 -2.18 15.20 7.32
N ARG A 209 -2.75 15.27 6.11
CA ARG A 209 -4.09 15.86 5.88
C ARG A 209 -5.19 15.02 6.52
N THR A 210 -5.15 13.72 6.31
CA THR A 210 -6.05 12.76 6.94
C THR A 210 -5.23 11.60 7.48
N GLU A 211 -5.64 11.03 8.60
CA GLU A 211 -5.01 9.84 9.15
C GLU A 211 -6.04 8.89 9.74
N GLN A 212 -5.78 7.61 9.64
CA GLN A 212 -6.53 6.53 10.26
C GLN A 212 -5.55 5.55 10.88
N TYR A 213 -5.86 5.07 12.06
CA TYR A 213 -5.05 4.07 12.75
C TYR A 213 -5.91 3.27 13.71
N GLY A 214 -5.52 2.04 13.97
CA GLY A 214 -6.27 1.13 14.80
C GLY A 214 -5.77 -0.29 14.67
N GLU A 215 -6.64 -1.23 14.94
CA GLU A 215 -6.38 -2.66 14.81
C GLU A 215 -7.07 -3.24 13.58
N LEU A 216 -6.35 -4.11 12.87
CA LEU A 216 -6.93 -4.96 11.84
C LEU A 216 -7.61 -6.13 12.52
N CYS A 217 -8.91 -6.23 12.36
CA CYS A 217 -9.71 -7.25 13.00
C CYS A 217 -10.39 -8.15 11.96
N PHE A 218 -10.44 -9.43 12.26
CA PHE A 218 -11.37 -10.35 11.62
C PHE A 218 -12.64 -10.43 12.46
N THR A 219 -13.80 -10.21 11.84
CA THR A 219 -15.09 -10.28 12.53
C THR A 219 -15.79 -11.57 12.13
N ASP A 220 -16.17 -12.39 13.11
CA ASP A 220 -16.92 -13.61 12.86
C ASP A 220 -18.41 -13.33 12.59
N ARG A 221 -19.18 -14.39 12.27
CA ARG A 221 -20.61 -14.28 11.98
C ARG A 221 -21.46 -13.82 13.16
N ALA A 222 -20.95 -13.93 14.38
CA ALA A 222 -21.61 -13.48 15.61
C ALA A 222 -21.22 -12.05 15.99
N GLY A 223 -20.37 -11.38 15.19
CA GLY A 223 -19.91 -10.02 15.45
C GLY A 223 -18.71 -9.95 16.40
N LYS A 224 -18.11 -11.08 16.79
CA LYS A 224 -16.93 -11.11 17.64
C LYS A 224 -15.70 -10.74 16.81
N GLN A 225 -14.88 -9.83 17.32
CA GLN A 225 -13.67 -9.36 16.67
C GLN A 225 -12.45 -10.12 17.19
N LEU A 226 -11.61 -10.55 16.25
CA LEU A 226 -10.29 -11.10 16.50
C LEU A 226 -9.24 -10.10 15.96
N PRO A 227 -8.51 -9.38 16.83
CA PRO A 227 -7.44 -8.49 16.39
C PRO A 227 -6.27 -9.32 15.87
N LEU A 228 -5.73 -8.95 14.72
CA LEU A 228 -4.66 -9.66 14.02
C LEU A 228 -3.40 -8.81 13.82
N GLY A 229 -3.53 -7.49 13.84
CA GLY A 229 -2.42 -6.57 13.70
C GLY A 229 -2.86 -5.13 13.86
N THR A 230 -1.92 -4.21 13.87
CA THR A 230 -2.20 -2.77 13.89
C THR A 230 -1.92 -2.16 12.53
N TYR A 231 -2.64 -1.09 12.20
CA TYR A 231 -2.38 -0.32 11.00
C TYR A 231 -2.33 1.18 11.29
N TYR A 232 -1.62 1.88 10.45
CA TYR A 232 -1.66 3.33 10.31
C TYR A 232 -1.64 3.69 8.83
N ARG A 233 -2.54 4.56 8.41
CA ARG A 233 -2.59 5.04 7.03
C ARG A 233 -2.97 6.51 6.97
N PHE A 234 -2.48 7.22 5.97
CA PHE A 234 -2.77 8.63 5.78
C PHE A 234 -2.78 9.04 4.30
N THR A 235 -3.37 10.22 4.04
CA THR A 235 -3.21 10.95 2.76
C THR A 235 -2.67 12.35 3.02
N ARG A 236 -1.96 12.90 2.03
CA ARG A 236 -1.44 14.27 2.05
C ARG A 236 -1.48 14.98 0.69
#